data_dfe8e790b4524116ad03763764476691
#
_entry.id   dfe8e790b4524116ad03763764476691
#
_cell.length_a   1.000
_cell.length_b   1.000
_cell.length_c   1.000
_cell.angle_alpha   90.00
_cell.angle_beta   90.00
_cell.angle_gamma   90.00
#
_symmetry.space_group_name_H-M   'P 1'
#
loop_
_entity.id
_entity.type
_entity.pdbx_description
1 polymer ?
#
loop_
_entity_poly.entity_id
_entity_poly.type
_entity_poly.pdbx_seq_one_letter_code
_entity_poly.pdbx_strand_id
1 'polypeptide(L)'
;MFGVIIGAVYLRVGVDGAPYELIEKYGYFKAGFATIFCLTAFYLFDLYDFIVMHDRRELMLRLVQALGLAWIALALSFYAYPRLMLGRGVSLIALPMALALMVGWRISIHWFLGHPDFGERILIVGAGDLAVEVAREVLDRPDAGYRIVGFVGTDSEMLGKSLINPRVIGLTEDLDEIVKREGIDRIVVAMGERRGQLPTDKLLKLSLAGDVSIEEGATFYERVTGRVSLNMIRPSWLIFTGRGRQARLAAFTRSGVHRLVAFAGAVLSVPLVVLTAILIKIDSRGPVFYKQERVGKNGRPFVLTKFRSMELDAEKAGPVWANKGDERTTRVGRIIRKIRVDEIPQFWNIMRGEMNFVGPRPERPHFVAQLAQEIPYYEQRHLIAPGLTGWAQINYPYGASIEDARQKLQYDLFYIKNHSLFLDAIILFETIKIILFGRGAQ
;
A
#
# COMPACT_ATOMS: atom_id res chain seq x y z
N MET A 1 -1.63 10.35 21.88
CA MET A 1 -1.05 11.71 21.71
C MET A 1 -1.94 12.81 22.29
N PHE A 2 -3.21 12.89 21.91
CA PHE A 2 -4.13 13.93 22.43
C PHE A 2 -4.18 13.96 23.97
N GLY A 3 -4.45 12.80 24.60
CA GLY A 3 -4.44 12.67 26.05
C GLY A 3 -3.10 12.97 26.71
N VAL A 4 -1.98 12.71 26.04
CA VAL A 4 -0.62 13.05 26.51
C VAL A 4 -0.45 14.56 26.63
N ILE A 5 -0.89 15.30 25.62
CA ILE A 5 -0.78 16.78 25.61
C ILE A 5 -1.69 17.38 26.69
N ILE A 6 -2.92 16.88 26.82
CA ILE A 6 -3.82 17.31 27.90
C ILE A 6 -3.22 17.00 29.27
N GLY A 7 -2.71 15.77 29.48
CA GLY A 7 -2.03 15.39 30.71
C GLY A 7 -0.83 16.29 31.03
N ALA A 8 -0.04 16.66 30.01
CA ALA A 8 1.05 17.61 30.19
C ALA A 8 0.60 19.02 30.58
N VAL A 9 -0.59 19.47 30.12
CA VAL A 9 -1.21 20.72 30.57
C VAL A 9 -1.54 20.63 32.06
N TYR A 10 -2.24 19.56 32.48
CA TYR A 10 -2.57 19.35 33.90
C TYR A 10 -1.34 19.26 34.79
N LEU A 11 -0.30 18.56 34.36
CA LEU A 11 0.95 18.44 35.12
C LEU A 11 1.67 19.78 35.27
N ARG A 12 1.54 20.68 34.30
CA ARG A 12 2.22 21.98 34.34
C ARG A 12 1.46 23.05 35.13
N VAL A 13 0.14 23.13 34.92
CA VAL A 13 -0.66 24.28 35.38
C VAL A 13 -1.50 23.90 36.60
N GLY A 14 -1.54 22.61 36.94
CA GLY A 14 -2.39 22.08 38.02
C GLY A 14 -3.86 21.91 37.59
N VAL A 15 -4.67 21.32 38.50
CA VAL A 15 -6.06 21.01 38.23
C VAL A 15 -6.90 22.30 38.10
N ASP A 16 -6.58 23.33 38.85
CA ASP A 16 -7.34 24.58 38.86
C ASP A 16 -7.06 25.47 37.64
N GLY A 17 -5.82 25.44 37.13
CA GLY A 17 -5.42 26.24 35.97
C GLY A 17 -5.68 25.58 34.62
N ALA A 18 -5.79 24.26 34.57
CA ALA A 18 -5.96 23.51 33.32
C ALA A 18 -7.24 23.86 32.56
N PRO A 19 -8.45 24.06 33.18
CA PRO A 19 -9.64 24.44 32.43
C PRO A 19 -9.50 25.77 31.69
N TYR A 20 -8.82 26.75 32.28
CA TYR A 20 -8.54 28.04 31.62
C TYR A 20 -7.67 27.86 30.38
N GLU A 21 -6.56 27.11 30.47
CA GLU A 21 -5.68 26.87 29.35
C GLU A 21 -6.35 26.02 28.24
N LEU A 22 -7.18 25.03 28.63
CA LEU A 22 -7.82 24.12 27.69
C LEU A 22 -9.03 24.71 26.98
N ILE A 23 -9.86 25.50 27.68
CA ILE A 23 -11.11 26.06 27.15
C ILE A 23 -10.86 27.46 26.60
N GLU A 24 -10.47 28.41 27.48
CA GLU A 24 -10.37 29.82 27.12
C GLU A 24 -9.23 30.09 26.10
N LYS A 25 -8.12 29.35 26.19
CA LYS A 25 -6.98 29.47 25.26
C LYS A 25 -7.00 28.46 24.13
N TYR A 26 -8.15 27.81 23.86
CA TYR A 26 -8.30 26.82 22.79
C TYR A 26 -7.30 25.64 22.89
N GLY A 27 -6.94 25.22 24.09
CA GLY A 27 -5.95 24.16 24.33
C GLY A 27 -6.35 22.83 23.72
N TYR A 28 -7.64 22.47 23.72
CA TYR A 28 -8.14 21.27 23.04
C TYR A 28 -7.89 21.30 21.52
N PHE A 29 -8.16 22.44 20.88
CA PHE A 29 -7.89 22.60 19.45
C PHE A 29 -6.39 22.46 19.15
N LYS A 30 -5.54 23.11 19.94
CA LYS A 30 -4.07 23.03 19.80
C LYS A 30 -3.55 21.62 20.04
N ALA A 31 -4.11 20.90 21.03
CA ALA A 31 -3.79 19.49 21.28
C ALA A 31 -4.20 18.59 20.12
N GLY A 32 -5.37 18.81 19.53
CA GLY A 32 -5.83 18.11 18.32
C GLY A 32 -4.91 18.36 17.14
N PHE A 33 -4.57 19.62 16.90
CA PHE A 33 -3.62 20.01 15.84
C PHE A 33 -2.26 19.33 16.00
N ALA A 34 -1.67 19.39 17.18
CA ALA A 34 -0.39 18.73 17.47
C ALA A 34 -0.49 17.19 17.33
N THR A 35 -1.63 16.61 17.72
CA THR A 35 -1.87 15.18 17.56
C THR A 35 -1.85 14.75 16.09
N ILE A 36 -2.46 15.53 15.19
CA ILE A 36 -2.46 15.25 13.75
C ILE A 36 -1.02 15.21 13.22
N PHE A 37 -0.18 16.17 13.59
CA PHE A 37 1.24 16.17 13.18
C PHE A 37 1.99 14.93 13.69
N CYS A 38 1.77 14.55 14.94
CA CYS A 38 2.39 13.35 15.49
C CYS A 38 1.92 12.08 14.80
N LEU A 39 0.60 11.92 14.57
CA LEU A 39 0.07 10.74 13.86
C LEU A 39 0.58 10.67 12.43
N THR A 40 0.65 11.80 11.73
CA THR A 40 1.22 11.88 10.38
C THR A 40 2.70 11.47 10.39
N ALA A 41 3.49 11.96 11.35
CA ALA A 41 4.89 11.58 11.48
C ALA A 41 5.04 10.07 11.82
N PHE A 42 4.22 9.52 12.70
CA PHE A 42 4.25 8.08 13.02
C PHE A 42 3.95 7.21 11.81
N TYR A 43 3.01 7.64 10.99
CA TYR A 43 2.71 6.95 9.73
C TYR A 43 3.87 7.06 8.73
N LEU A 44 4.47 8.24 8.59
CA LEU A 44 5.60 8.47 7.68
C LEU A 44 6.83 7.61 8.03
N PHE A 45 7.02 7.28 9.31
CA PHE A 45 8.13 6.45 9.78
C PHE A 45 7.77 4.97 9.97
N ASP A 46 6.66 4.49 9.41
CA ASP A 46 6.21 3.08 9.46
C ASP A 46 6.00 2.56 10.89
N LEU A 47 5.69 3.43 11.85
CA LEU A 47 5.46 3.01 13.23
C LEU A 47 4.18 2.18 13.43
N TYR A 48 3.33 2.05 12.42
CA TYR A 48 2.16 1.17 12.40
C TYR A 48 2.42 -0.16 11.69
N ASP A 49 3.62 -0.34 11.11
CA ASP A 49 4.02 -1.59 10.47
C ASP A 49 4.52 -2.59 11.54
N PHE A 50 3.90 -3.78 11.55
CA PHE A 50 4.26 -4.84 12.51
C PHE A 50 5.67 -5.40 12.28
N ILE A 51 6.19 -5.38 11.04
CA ILE A 51 7.56 -5.83 10.73
C ILE A 51 8.58 -4.97 11.48
N VAL A 52 8.37 -3.65 11.49
CA VAL A 52 9.22 -2.70 12.22
C VAL A 52 9.14 -2.91 13.74
N MET A 53 8.04 -3.45 14.24
CA MET A 53 7.85 -3.70 15.67
C MET A 53 8.74 -4.83 16.22
N HIS A 54 9.26 -5.72 15.37
CA HIS A 54 10.10 -6.84 15.81
C HIS A 54 11.55 -6.44 16.11
N ASP A 55 12.09 -5.42 15.43
CA ASP A 55 13.42 -4.89 15.72
C ASP A 55 13.34 -3.69 16.68
N ARG A 56 13.71 -3.93 17.95
CA ARG A 56 13.67 -2.90 19.00
C ARG A 56 14.56 -1.70 18.69
N ARG A 57 15.70 -1.88 18.03
CA ARG A 57 16.61 -0.80 17.67
C ARG A 57 16.01 0.07 16.57
N GLU A 58 15.53 -0.55 15.52
CA GLU A 58 14.89 0.15 14.41
C GLU A 58 13.62 0.88 14.89
N LEU A 59 12.81 0.26 15.71
CA LEU A 59 11.63 0.87 16.31
C LEU A 59 11.97 2.14 17.10
N MET A 60 12.98 2.08 17.97
CA MET A 60 13.40 3.22 18.78
C MET A 60 13.94 4.37 17.91
N LEU A 61 14.77 4.06 16.92
CA LEU A 61 15.29 5.05 15.98
C LEU A 61 14.16 5.75 15.23
N ARG A 62 13.23 4.99 14.69
CA ARG A 62 12.07 5.55 13.96
C ARG A 62 11.13 6.36 14.85
N LEU A 63 10.93 5.94 16.10
CA LEU A 63 10.12 6.67 17.06
C LEU A 63 10.72 8.04 17.39
N VAL A 64 12.03 8.08 17.64
CA VAL A 64 12.74 9.35 17.88
C VAL A 64 12.73 10.25 16.65
N GLN A 65 12.95 9.69 15.46
CA GLN A 65 12.87 10.43 14.19
C GLN A 65 11.48 11.00 13.93
N ALA A 66 10.42 10.20 14.14
CA ALA A 66 9.05 10.62 13.96
C ALA A 66 8.63 11.74 14.92
N LEU A 67 8.97 11.59 16.22
CA LEU A 67 8.71 12.64 17.21
C LEU A 67 9.53 13.89 16.90
N GLY A 68 10.80 13.75 16.51
CA GLY A 68 11.65 14.86 16.10
C GLY A 68 11.06 15.64 14.93
N LEU A 69 10.64 14.93 13.87
CA LEU A 69 9.98 15.55 12.71
C LEU A 69 8.68 16.26 13.11
N ALA A 70 7.84 15.61 13.90
CA ALA A 70 6.58 16.20 14.37
C ALA A 70 6.83 17.49 15.16
N TRP A 71 7.83 17.50 16.06
CA TRP A 71 8.18 18.68 16.84
C TRP A 71 8.77 19.81 16.02
N ILE A 72 9.62 19.50 15.04
CA ILE A 72 10.12 20.49 14.07
C ILE A 72 8.98 21.11 13.28
N ALA A 73 8.06 20.28 12.75
CA ALA A 73 6.91 20.75 11.99
C ALA A 73 5.97 21.62 12.85
N LEU A 74 5.74 21.24 14.10
CA LEU A 74 4.99 22.04 15.07
C LEU A 74 5.69 23.37 15.39
N ALA A 75 7.01 23.36 15.59
CA ALA A 75 7.78 24.58 15.84
C ALA A 75 7.69 25.55 14.65
N LEU A 76 7.80 25.06 13.43
CA LEU A 76 7.61 25.88 12.21
C LEU A 76 6.18 26.42 12.10
N SER A 77 5.18 25.61 12.42
CA SER A 77 3.76 26.02 12.44
C SER A 77 3.52 27.10 13.50
N PHE A 78 4.10 26.97 14.67
CA PHE A 78 4.01 27.97 15.77
C PHE A 78 4.74 29.26 15.43
N TYR A 79 5.84 29.18 14.69
CA TYR A 79 6.53 30.36 14.18
C TYR A 79 5.68 31.12 13.17
N ALA A 80 5.04 30.40 12.25
CA ALA A 80 4.13 30.99 11.24
C ALA A 80 2.83 31.53 11.86
N TYR A 81 2.25 30.81 12.85
CA TYR A 81 0.99 31.13 13.51
C TYR A 81 1.13 31.06 15.03
N PRO A 82 1.64 32.10 15.70
CA PRO A 82 1.91 32.09 17.16
C PRO A 82 0.67 31.78 18.02
N ARG A 83 -0.53 32.04 17.52
CA ARG A 83 -1.78 31.70 18.22
C ARG A 83 -1.99 30.20 18.44
N LEU A 84 -1.35 29.34 17.62
CA LEU A 84 -1.41 27.87 17.76
C LEU A 84 -0.39 27.34 18.80
N MET A 85 0.47 28.19 19.35
CA MET A 85 1.54 27.77 20.24
C MET A 85 0.98 27.08 21.49
N LEU A 86 1.42 25.84 21.70
CA LEU A 86 1.39 25.16 22.98
C LEU A 86 2.47 25.79 23.87
N GLY A 87 2.15 26.12 25.11
CA GLY A 87 3.13 26.73 26.01
C GLY A 87 4.44 25.92 26.08
N ARG A 88 5.61 26.59 26.08
CA ARG A 88 6.94 25.92 26.03
C ARG A 88 7.10 24.82 27.08
N GLY A 89 6.61 25.02 28.30
CA GLY A 89 6.68 24.00 29.35
C GLY A 89 5.73 22.82 29.14
N VAL A 90 4.57 23.01 28.44
CA VAL A 90 3.71 21.89 28.05
C VAL A 90 4.43 21.01 27.04
N SER A 91 5.11 21.60 26.07
CA SER A 91 5.89 20.85 25.05
C SER A 91 7.04 20.06 25.66
N LEU A 92 7.75 20.65 26.65
CA LEU A 92 8.82 19.99 27.39
C LEU A 92 8.37 18.79 28.22
N ILE A 93 7.16 18.80 28.74
CA ILE A 93 6.56 17.67 29.49
C ILE A 93 5.95 16.65 28.52
N ALA A 94 5.27 17.13 27.49
CA ALA A 94 4.56 16.27 26.54
C ALA A 94 5.51 15.36 25.74
N LEU A 95 6.70 15.84 25.37
CA LEU A 95 7.63 15.06 24.57
C LEU A 95 8.17 13.80 25.29
N PRO A 96 8.78 13.87 26.49
CA PRO A 96 9.22 12.67 27.20
C PRO A 96 8.05 11.79 27.64
N MET A 97 6.91 12.36 27.98
CA MET A 97 5.72 11.61 28.32
C MET A 97 5.16 10.84 27.11
N ALA A 98 5.18 11.45 25.92
CA ALA A 98 4.82 10.79 24.66
C ALA A 98 5.76 9.63 24.36
N LEU A 99 7.07 9.85 24.49
CA LEU A 99 8.07 8.82 24.27
C LEU A 99 7.88 7.65 25.24
N ALA A 100 7.76 7.91 26.53
CA ALA A 100 7.58 6.88 27.55
C ALA A 100 6.31 6.05 27.34
N LEU A 101 5.16 6.71 27.08
CA LEU A 101 3.90 6.04 26.84
C LEU A 101 3.90 5.24 25.54
N MET A 102 4.52 5.76 24.47
CA MET A 102 4.61 5.03 23.21
C MET A 102 5.50 3.79 23.33
N VAL A 103 6.64 3.92 24.01
CA VAL A 103 7.53 2.78 24.25
C VAL A 103 6.83 1.75 25.15
N GLY A 104 6.22 2.17 26.24
CA GLY A 104 5.48 1.29 27.15
C GLY A 104 4.33 0.56 26.45
N TRP A 105 3.53 1.28 25.65
CA TRP A 105 2.46 0.69 24.85
C TRP A 105 2.98 -0.36 23.85
N ARG A 106 4.09 -0.07 23.17
CA ARG A 106 4.71 -1.00 22.21
C ARG A 106 5.24 -2.26 22.88
N ILE A 107 5.91 -2.11 24.03
CA ILE A 107 6.39 -3.25 24.83
C ILE A 107 5.19 -4.12 25.28
N SER A 108 4.12 -3.48 25.75
CA SER A 108 2.91 -4.18 26.21
C SER A 108 2.22 -4.93 25.07
N ILE A 109 2.05 -4.31 23.90
CA ILE A 109 1.48 -4.98 22.72
C ILE A 109 2.37 -6.16 22.29
N HIS A 110 3.68 -5.97 22.23
CA HIS A 110 4.59 -7.04 21.82
C HIS A 110 4.54 -8.23 22.79
N TRP A 111 4.45 -7.95 24.08
CA TRP A 111 4.28 -9.01 25.10
C TRP A 111 2.93 -9.71 24.95
N PHE A 112 1.85 -8.96 24.70
CA PHE A 112 0.49 -9.48 24.57
C PHE A 112 0.31 -10.29 23.28
N LEU A 113 0.72 -9.75 22.12
CA LEU A 113 0.60 -10.42 20.81
C LEU A 113 1.64 -11.54 20.61
N GLY A 114 2.74 -11.53 21.38
CA GLY A 114 3.72 -12.60 21.38
C GLY A 114 3.24 -13.89 22.07
N HIS A 115 2.06 -13.89 22.72
CA HIS A 115 1.47 -15.10 23.30
C HIS A 115 0.86 -15.95 22.18
N PRO A 116 1.20 -17.25 22.11
CA PRO A 116 0.75 -18.15 21.04
C PRO A 116 -0.77 -18.34 20.98
N ASP A 117 -1.52 -17.92 22.01
CA ASP A 117 -2.96 -18.10 22.11
C ASP A 117 -3.79 -17.00 21.42
N PHE A 118 -3.18 -15.91 20.96
CA PHE A 118 -3.89 -14.78 20.34
C PHE A 118 -3.95 -14.79 18.82
N GLY A 119 -3.26 -15.73 18.14
CA GLY A 119 -3.36 -15.89 16.70
C GLY A 119 -4.63 -16.61 16.29
N GLU A 120 -5.37 -16.08 15.31
CA GLU A 120 -6.54 -16.75 14.70
C GLU A 120 -6.11 -18.11 14.12
N ARG A 121 -6.71 -19.20 14.60
CA ARG A 121 -6.35 -20.59 14.24
C ARG A 121 -7.00 -20.95 12.91
N ILE A 122 -6.15 -21.15 11.89
CA ILE A 122 -6.59 -21.42 10.52
C ILE A 122 -6.44 -22.90 10.18
N LEU A 123 -7.49 -23.46 9.59
CA LEU A 123 -7.48 -24.75 8.92
C LEU A 123 -7.59 -24.55 7.41
N ILE A 124 -6.64 -25.08 6.64
CA ILE A 124 -6.67 -24.99 5.18
C ILE A 124 -7.28 -26.27 4.61
N VAL A 125 -8.42 -26.13 3.92
CA VAL A 125 -9.10 -27.21 3.21
C VAL A 125 -8.58 -27.28 1.80
N GLY A 126 -7.82 -28.32 1.50
CA GLY A 126 -7.09 -28.56 0.27
C GLY A 126 -5.64 -28.92 0.58
N ALA A 127 -5.03 -29.72 -0.30
CA ALA A 127 -3.65 -30.19 -0.17
C ALA A 127 -2.86 -30.04 -1.50
N GLY A 128 -3.35 -29.20 -2.42
CA GLY A 128 -2.69 -28.89 -3.69
C GLY A 128 -1.86 -27.62 -3.65
N ASP A 129 -1.33 -27.22 -4.81
CA ASP A 129 -0.44 -26.06 -4.98
C ASP A 129 -1.05 -24.76 -4.45
N LEU A 130 -2.35 -24.60 -4.60
CA LEU A 130 -3.10 -23.45 -4.09
C LEU A 130 -3.01 -23.35 -2.55
N ALA A 131 -3.20 -24.48 -1.86
CA ALA A 131 -3.13 -24.54 -0.41
C ALA A 131 -1.70 -24.24 0.09
N VAL A 132 -0.69 -24.73 -0.63
CA VAL A 132 0.73 -24.47 -0.34
C VAL A 132 1.06 -23.00 -0.57
N GLU A 133 0.57 -22.38 -1.65
CA GLU A 133 0.78 -20.95 -1.94
C GLU A 133 0.17 -20.07 -0.83
N VAL A 134 -1.08 -20.33 -0.43
CA VAL A 134 -1.74 -19.63 0.67
C VAL A 134 -0.96 -19.79 1.97
N ALA A 135 -0.55 -21.02 2.29
CA ALA A 135 0.16 -21.30 3.53
C ALA A 135 1.52 -20.62 3.59
N ARG A 136 2.27 -20.61 2.49
CA ARG A 136 3.58 -19.94 2.41
C ARG A 136 3.46 -18.44 2.71
N GLU A 137 2.48 -17.77 2.12
CA GLU A 137 2.27 -16.33 2.36
C GLU A 137 1.89 -16.02 3.82
N VAL A 138 1.16 -16.93 4.49
CA VAL A 138 0.84 -16.76 5.91
C VAL A 138 2.09 -16.99 6.78
N LEU A 139 2.89 -18.00 6.47
CA LEU A 139 4.12 -18.31 7.20
C LEU A 139 5.20 -17.22 7.04
N ASP A 140 5.27 -16.61 5.85
CA ASP A 140 6.19 -15.49 5.57
C ASP A 140 5.75 -14.19 6.26
N ARG A 141 4.52 -14.16 6.82
CA ARG A 141 3.92 -13.00 7.51
C ARG A 141 3.40 -13.36 8.90
N PRO A 142 4.28 -13.64 9.87
CA PRO A 142 3.87 -13.97 11.22
C PRO A 142 3.11 -12.83 11.93
N ASP A 143 3.29 -11.61 11.43
CA ASP A 143 2.61 -10.39 11.86
C ASP A 143 1.13 -10.32 11.44
N ALA A 144 0.69 -11.14 10.50
CA ALA A 144 -0.70 -11.17 10.05
C ALA A 144 -1.68 -11.71 11.12
N GLY A 145 -1.16 -12.22 12.25
CA GLY A 145 -1.96 -12.71 13.37
C GLY A 145 -2.67 -14.03 13.07
N TYR A 146 -2.18 -14.80 12.11
CA TYR A 146 -2.73 -16.10 11.71
C TYR A 146 -1.80 -17.24 12.11
N ARG A 147 -2.40 -18.34 12.60
CA ARG A 147 -1.70 -19.57 12.92
C ARG A 147 -2.29 -20.74 12.15
N ILE A 148 -1.54 -21.29 11.22
CA ILE A 148 -1.98 -22.47 10.48
C ILE A 148 -1.87 -23.69 11.40
N VAL A 149 -3.00 -24.34 11.67
CA VAL A 149 -3.08 -25.54 12.49
C VAL A 149 -2.75 -26.79 11.66
N GLY A 150 -3.23 -26.83 10.41
CA GLY A 150 -2.99 -27.94 9.51
C GLY A 150 -3.72 -27.81 8.19
N PHE A 151 -3.50 -28.84 7.37
CA PHE A 151 -4.24 -29.03 6.12
C PHE A 151 -5.23 -30.18 6.26
N VAL A 152 -6.33 -30.08 5.53
CA VAL A 152 -7.32 -31.15 5.37
C VAL A 152 -7.37 -31.54 3.90
N GLY A 153 -7.03 -32.81 3.61
CA GLY A 153 -7.04 -33.38 2.28
C GLY A 153 -8.34 -34.08 1.92
N THR A 154 -8.49 -34.44 0.64
CA THR A 154 -9.57 -35.31 0.14
C THR A 154 -9.09 -36.74 -0.04
N ASP A 155 -7.79 -36.96 -0.06
CA ASP A 155 -7.17 -38.25 -0.32
C ASP A 155 -6.45 -38.76 0.94
N SER A 156 -6.79 -40.00 1.31
CA SER A 156 -6.19 -40.69 2.48
C SER A 156 -4.66 -40.88 2.37
N GLU A 157 -4.14 -40.95 1.15
CA GLU A 157 -2.69 -41.03 0.92
C GLU A 157 -1.93 -39.76 1.36
N MET A 158 -2.62 -38.63 1.47
CA MET A 158 -2.03 -37.34 1.88
C MET A 158 -1.95 -37.22 3.41
N LEU A 159 -2.64 -38.06 4.18
CA LEU A 159 -2.69 -37.97 5.61
C LEU A 159 -1.28 -38.11 6.26
N GLY A 160 -0.93 -37.16 7.09
CA GLY A 160 0.37 -37.10 7.75
C GLY A 160 1.52 -36.57 6.89
N LYS A 161 1.34 -36.40 5.56
CA LYS A 161 2.37 -35.82 4.71
C LYS A 161 2.54 -34.34 5.05
N SER A 162 3.79 -33.89 5.04
CA SER A 162 4.14 -32.47 5.14
C SER A 162 4.18 -31.87 3.73
N LEU A 163 3.27 -30.95 3.45
CA LEU A 163 3.29 -30.15 2.22
C LEU A 163 4.22 -28.95 2.38
N ILE A 164 4.02 -28.28 3.46
CA ILE A 164 4.81 -27.24 4.09
C ILE A 164 4.49 -27.37 5.58
N ASN A 165 5.29 -26.88 6.51
CA ASN A 165 4.90 -26.95 7.93
C ASN A 165 3.68 -26.02 8.17
N PRO A 166 2.52 -26.50 8.69
CA PRO A 166 2.23 -27.82 9.27
C PRO A 166 1.84 -28.91 8.24
N ARG A 167 1.59 -30.15 8.75
CA ARG A 167 1.21 -31.32 7.94
C ARG A 167 -0.30 -31.41 7.67
N VAL A 168 -0.68 -32.37 6.83
CA VAL A 168 -2.07 -32.80 6.65
C VAL A 168 -2.52 -33.55 7.88
N ILE A 169 -3.51 -33.02 8.63
CA ILE A 169 -3.95 -33.52 9.94
C ILE A 169 -5.24 -34.34 9.88
N GLY A 170 -5.91 -34.35 8.73
CA GLY A 170 -7.13 -35.14 8.55
C GLY A 170 -7.72 -35.05 7.16
N LEU A 171 -8.89 -35.67 6.99
CA LEU A 171 -9.64 -35.67 5.75
C LEU A 171 -10.87 -34.79 5.84
N THR A 172 -11.45 -34.41 4.67
CA THR A 172 -12.68 -33.63 4.58
C THR A 172 -13.88 -34.32 5.25
N GLU A 173 -13.81 -35.63 5.39
CA GLU A 173 -14.84 -36.42 6.09
C GLU A 173 -14.85 -36.16 7.60
N ASP A 174 -13.72 -35.82 8.20
CA ASP A 174 -13.55 -35.60 9.64
C ASP A 174 -13.58 -34.11 10.02
N LEU A 175 -13.98 -33.24 9.10
CA LEU A 175 -13.87 -31.78 9.23
C LEU A 175 -14.54 -31.23 10.51
N ASP A 176 -15.75 -31.70 10.85
CA ASP A 176 -16.53 -31.29 12.03
C ASP A 176 -15.79 -31.62 13.33
N GLU A 177 -15.13 -32.81 13.37
CA GLU A 177 -14.37 -33.27 14.53
C GLU A 177 -13.05 -32.51 14.68
N ILE A 178 -12.34 -32.30 13.58
CA ILE A 178 -11.07 -31.58 13.56
C ILE A 178 -11.29 -30.11 14.03
N VAL A 179 -12.33 -29.45 13.55
CA VAL A 179 -12.66 -28.08 13.93
C VAL A 179 -12.87 -27.95 15.44
N LYS A 180 -13.61 -28.88 16.04
CA LYS A 180 -13.86 -28.86 17.49
C LYS A 180 -12.62 -29.24 18.29
N ARG A 181 -11.90 -30.30 17.89
CA ARG A 181 -10.72 -30.79 18.59
C ARG A 181 -9.58 -29.75 18.59
N GLU A 182 -9.37 -29.13 17.47
CA GLU A 182 -8.27 -28.18 17.30
C GLU A 182 -8.67 -26.72 17.62
N GLY A 183 -9.94 -26.45 17.91
CA GLY A 183 -10.40 -25.09 18.19
C GLY A 183 -10.13 -24.13 17.03
N ILE A 184 -10.66 -24.43 15.86
CA ILE A 184 -10.43 -23.65 14.63
C ILE A 184 -11.33 -22.43 14.60
N ASP A 185 -10.76 -21.24 14.35
CA ASP A 185 -11.49 -19.98 14.20
C ASP A 185 -11.88 -19.72 12.75
N ARG A 186 -11.03 -20.17 11.78
CA ARG A 186 -11.24 -19.93 10.36
C ARG A 186 -10.88 -21.14 9.50
N ILE A 187 -11.73 -21.43 8.54
CA ILE A 187 -11.50 -22.39 7.47
C ILE A 187 -11.21 -21.64 6.18
N VAL A 188 -10.05 -21.90 5.58
CA VAL A 188 -9.66 -21.37 4.27
C VAL A 188 -9.76 -22.47 3.23
N VAL A 189 -10.70 -22.32 2.29
CA VAL A 189 -10.94 -23.32 1.25
C VAL A 189 -10.01 -23.07 0.06
N ALA A 190 -8.89 -23.78 0.01
CA ALA A 190 -7.84 -23.63 -1.00
C ALA A 190 -7.77 -24.88 -1.92
N MET A 191 -8.90 -25.23 -2.57
CA MET A 191 -9.01 -26.36 -3.50
C MET A 191 -9.03 -25.86 -4.95
N GLY A 192 -8.21 -26.45 -5.83
CA GLY A 192 -8.15 -26.13 -7.26
C GLY A 192 -9.41 -26.59 -8.00
N GLU A 193 -9.65 -27.87 -8.04
CA GLU A 193 -10.90 -28.44 -8.57
C GLU A 193 -11.89 -28.71 -7.44
N ARG A 194 -13.09 -28.15 -7.55
CA ARG A 194 -14.14 -28.24 -6.51
C ARG A 194 -15.27 -29.21 -6.87
N ARG A 195 -15.33 -29.67 -8.11
CA ARG A 195 -16.43 -30.52 -8.56
C ARG A 195 -16.42 -31.86 -7.84
N GLY A 196 -17.42 -32.07 -6.98
CA GLY A 196 -17.62 -33.32 -6.23
C GLY A 196 -16.67 -33.56 -5.06
N GLN A 197 -15.67 -32.72 -4.80
CA GLN A 197 -14.70 -32.89 -3.73
C GLN A 197 -14.87 -31.89 -2.56
N LEU A 198 -15.60 -30.81 -2.79
CA LEU A 198 -15.86 -29.84 -1.73
C LEU A 198 -16.91 -30.36 -0.76
N PRO A 199 -16.63 -30.46 0.57
CA PRO A 199 -17.59 -30.93 1.57
C PRO A 199 -18.63 -29.84 1.88
N THR A 200 -19.44 -29.47 0.88
CA THR A 200 -20.35 -28.31 0.90
C THR A 200 -21.32 -28.37 2.08
N ASP A 201 -21.91 -29.56 2.36
CA ASP A 201 -22.89 -29.72 3.44
C ASP A 201 -22.26 -29.49 4.84
N LYS A 202 -21.02 -29.96 5.05
CA LYS A 202 -20.29 -29.74 6.31
C LYS A 202 -19.88 -28.28 6.47
N LEU A 203 -19.34 -27.69 5.40
CA LEU A 203 -18.98 -26.26 5.42
C LEU A 203 -20.21 -25.38 5.67
N LEU A 204 -21.35 -25.68 5.02
CA LEU A 204 -22.60 -24.95 5.24
C LEU A 204 -23.06 -25.07 6.69
N LYS A 205 -23.04 -26.30 7.26
CA LYS A 205 -23.42 -26.55 8.64
C LYS A 205 -22.54 -25.77 9.63
N LEU A 206 -21.23 -25.79 9.44
CA LEU A 206 -20.28 -25.04 10.28
C LEU A 206 -20.47 -23.51 10.14
N SER A 207 -20.73 -23.04 8.92
CA SER A 207 -21.00 -21.61 8.67
C SER A 207 -22.29 -21.13 9.34
N LEU A 208 -23.36 -21.95 9.30
CA LEU A 208 -24.65 -21.63 9.91
C LEU A 208 -24.63 -21.72 11.43
N ALA A 209 -23.76 -22.56 12.01
CA ALA A 209 -23.54 -22.63 13.44
C ALA A 209 -22.89 -21.35 14.01
N GLY A 210 -22.21 -20.58 13.15
CA GLY A 210 -21.62 -19.27 13.53
C GLY A 210 -20.30 -19.37 14.30
N ASP A 211 -19.81 -20.59 14.56
CA ASP A 211 -18.62 -20.81 15.38
C ASP A 211 -17.30 -20.62 14.59
N VAL A 212 -17.35 -20.73 13.27
CA VAL A 212 -16.16 -20.71 12.39
C VAL A 212 -16.38 -19.81 11.17
N SER A 213 -15.44 -18.97 10.89
CA SER A 213 -15.43 -18.16 9.65
C SER A 213 -14.93 -19.00 8.47
N ILE A 214 -15.68 -19.01 7.36
CA ILE A 214 -15.29 -19.76 6.15
C ILE A 214 -15.00 -18.79 5.02
N GLU A 215 -13.82 -18.91 4.40
CA GLU A 215 -13.37 -18.01 3.35
C GLU A 215 -12.73 -18.79 2.20
N GLU A 216 -12.90 -18.27 0.99
CA GLU A 216 -12.22 -18.81 -0.20
C GLU A 216 -10.72 -18.47 -0.17
N GLY A 217 -9.85 -19.43 -0.51
CA GLY A 217 -8.40 -19.26 -0.49
C GLY A 217 -7.89 -18.10 -1.33
N ALA A 218 -8.51 -17.84 -2.50
CA ALA A 218 -8.16 -16.69 -3.32
C ALA A 218 -8.47 -15.34 -2.62
N THR A 219 -9.62 -15.22 -1.97
CA THR A 219 -10.02 -14.02 -1.23
C THR A 219 -9.15 -13.83 0.00
N PHE A 220 -8.86 -14.90 0.71
CA PHE A 220 -7.95 -14.90 1.86
C PHE A 220 -6.54 -14.46 1.45
N TYR A 221 -6.00 -15.04 0.35
CA TYR A 221 -4.71 -14.65 -0.21
C TYR A 221 -4.66 -13.16 -0.54
N GLU A 222 -5.67 -12.64 -1.26
CA GLU A 222 -5.76 -11.21 -1.60
C GLU A 222 -5.77 -10.32 -0.37
N ARG A 223 -6.48 -10.72 0.69
CA ARG A 223 -6.58 -9.96 1.94
C ARG A 223 -5.26 -9.91 2.70
N VAL A 224 -4.54 -11.02 2.75
CA VAL A 224 -3.26 -11.12 3.46
C VAL A 224 -2.13 -10.45 2.68
N THR A 225 -2.10 -10.58 1.35
CA THR A 225 -0.96 -10.16 0.53
C THR A 225 -1.14 -8.80 -0.14
N GLY A 226 -2.38 -8.33 -0.29
CA GLY A 226 -2.69 -7.13 -1.07
C GLY A 226 -2.45 -7.30 -2.57
N ARG A 227 -2.43 -8.55 -3.07
CA ARG A 227 -2.24 -8.90 -4.49
C ARG A 227 -3.14 -10.06 -4.90
N VAL A 228 -3.38 -10.21 -6.19
CA VAL A 228 -4.17 -11.31 -6.78
C VAL A 228 -3.22 -12.35 -7.34
N SER A 229 -3.26 -13.59 -6.86
CA SER A 229 -2.48 -14.68 -7.48
C SER A 229 -3.00 -14.99 -8.87
N LEU A 230 -2.13 -14.95 -9.88
CA LEU A 230 -2.50 -15.26 -11.27
C LEU A 230 -2.93 -16.72 -11.44
N ASN A 231 -2.41 -17.63 -10.60
CA ASN A 231 -2.77 -19.05 -10.61
C ASN A 231 -4.20 -19.30 -10.06
N MET A 232 -4.72 -18.34 -9.28
CA MET A 232 -6.05 -18.43 -8.66
C MET A 232 -7.15 -17.74 -9.48
N ILE A 233 -6.79 -17.00 -10.54
CA ILE A 233 -7.77 -16.28 -11.35
C ILE A 233 -8.63 -17.28 -12.12
N ARG A 234 -9.95 -17.19 -11.91
CA ARG A 234 -10.94 -17.87 -12.72
C ARG A 234 -11.57 -16.90 -13.72
N PRO A 235 -11.99 -17.34 -14.90
CA PRO A 235 -12.71 -16.48 -15.85
C PRO A 235 -13.91 -15.77 -15.22
N SER A 236 -14.63 -16.44 -14.31
CA SER A 236 -15.73 -15.87 -13.54
C SER A 236 -15.32 -14.69 -12.67
N TRP A 237 -14.10 -14.66 -12.15
CA TRP A 237 -13.58 -13.54 -11.36
C TRP A 237 -13.63 -12.21 -12.15
N LEU A 238 -13.22 -12.23 -13.41
CA LEU A 238 -13.29 -11.07 -14.30
C LEU A 238 -14.73 -10.62 -14.63
N ILE A 239 -15.65 -11.57 -14.71
CA ILE A 239 -17.06 -11.31 -15.00
C ILE A 239 -17.74 -10.64 -13.80
N PHE A 240 -17.46 -11.11 -12.58
CA PHE A 240 -18.09 -10.60 -11.35
C PHE A 240 -17.45 -9.34 -10.78
N THR A 241 -16.31 -8.89 -11.28
CA THR A 241 -15.81 -7.53 -11.04
C THR A 241 -16.67 -6.44 -11.69
N GLY A 242 -17.89 -6.82 -12.11
CA GLY A 242 -18.85 -6.11 -12.92
C GLY A 242 -19.28 -4.74 -12.38
N ARG A 243 -19.29 -3.80 -13.30
CA ARG A 243 -19.55 -2.36 -13.10
C ARG A 243 -21.04 -2.08 -13.21
N GLY A 244 -21.77 -2.13 -12.08
CA GLY A 244 -23.12 -1.60 -12.00
C GLY A 244 -23.18 -0.07 -12.19
N ARG A 245 -24.40 0.49 -12.21
CA ARG A 245 -24.62 1.96 -12.35
C ARG A 245 -23.91 2.75 -11.25
N GLN A 246 -23.88 2.25 -10.02
CA GLN A 246 -23.18 2.87 -8.88
C GLN A 246 -21.67 2.94 -9.09
N ALA A 247 -21.07 1.89 -9.67
CA ALA A 247 -19.65 1.88 -9.98
C ALA A 247 -19.27 2.87 -11.09
N ARG A 248 -20.18 3.15 -12.05
CA ARG A 248 -19.94 4.18 -13.07
C ARG A 248 -19.96 5.58 -12.48
N LEU A 249 -20.88 5.87 -11.56
CA LEU A 249 -20.93 7.16 -10.86
C LEU A 249 -19.69 7.37 -9.99
N ALA A 250 -19.28 6.35 -9.23
CA ALA A 250 -18.06 6.38 -8.43
C ALA A 250 -16.80 6.58 -9.30
N ALA A 251 -16.72 5.96 -10.47
CA ALA A 251 -15.62 6.17 -11.42
C ALA A 251 -15.61 7.59 -12.00
N PHE A 252 -16.78 8.16 -12.25
CA PHE A 252 -16.91 9.55 -12.73
C PHE A 252 -16.47 10.56 -11.66
N THR A 253 -16.99 10.43 -10.43
CA THR A 253 -16.61 11.31 -9.30
C THR A 253 -15.12 11.22 -9.01
N ARG A 254 -14.57 10.00 -9.00
CA ARG A 254 -13.13 9.74 -8.81
C ARG A 254 -12.29 10.44 -9.90
N SER A 255 -12.65 10.28 -11.17
CA SER A 255 -11.95 10.95 -12.28
C SER A 255 -12.07 12.48 -12.19
N GLY A 256 -13.21 13.02 -11.75
CA GLY A 256 -13.41 14.44 -11.48
C GLY A 256 -12.48 14.97 -10.39
N VAL A 257 -12.37 14.25 -9.28
CA VAL A 257 -11.44 14.61 -8.20
C VAL A 257 -9.99 14.62 -8.69
N HIS A 258 -9.56 13.59 -9.43
CA HIS A 258 -8.21 13.55 -9.99
C HIS A 258 -7.92 14.74 -10.92
N ARG A 259 -8.86 15.12 -11.79
CA ARG A 259 -8.70 16.29 -12.67
C ARG A 259 -8.61 17.60 -11.91
N LEU A 260 -9.45 17.77 -10.88
CA LEU A 260 -9.43 18.98 -10.03
C LEU A 260 -8.08 19.11 -9.29
N VAL A 261 -7.60 18.03 -8.69
CA VAL A 261 -6.30 17.98 -8.01
C VAL A 261 -5.16 18.22 -9.00
N ALA A 262 -5.24 17.66 -10.22
CA ALA A 262 -4.25 17.89 -11.26
C ALA A 262 -4.21 19.35 -11.72
N PHE A 263 -5.37 19.99 -11.86
CA PHE A 263 -5.46 21.40 -12.19
C PHE A 263 -4.82 22.28 -11.10
N ALA A 264 -5.20 22.06 -9.84
CA ALA A 264 -4.61 22.78 -8.71
C ALA A 264 -3.09 22.57 -8.64
N GLY A 265 -2.63 21.31 -8.78
CA GLY A 265 -1.21 20.95 -8.80
C GLY A 265 -0.46 21.60 -9.98
N ALA A 266 -1.06 21.63 -11.16
CA ALA A 266 -0.48 22.28 -12.33
C ALA A 266 -0.29 23.80 -12.11
N VAL A 267 -1.29 24.49 -11.55
CA VAL A 267 -1.21 25.92 -11.24
C VAL A 267 -0.13 26.19 -10.19
N LEU A 268 -0.11 25.43 -9.10
CA LEU A 268 0.88 25.58 -8.03
C LEU A 268 2.31 25.26 -8.49
N SER A 269 2.47 24.37 -9.46
CA SER A 269 3.78 23.97 -9.98
C SER A 269 4.34 24.91 -11.06
N VAL A 270 3.60 25.92 -11.53
CA VAL A 270 4.05 26.82 -12.59
C VAL A 270 5.46 27.41 -12.35
N PRO A 271 5.79 27.96 -11.17
CA PRO A 271 7.14 28.49 -10.92
C PRO A 271 8.23 27.42 -11.06
N LEU A 272 7.95 26.20 -10.56
CA LEU A 272 8.87 25.07 -10.63
C LEU A 272 9.01 24.57 -12.07
N VAL A 273 7.93 24.54 -12.84
CA VAL A 273 7.93 24.17 -14.27
C VAL A 273 8.81 25.14 -15.06
N VAL A 274 8.67 26.44 -14.86
CA VAL A 274 9.48 27.47 -15.53
C VAL A 274 10.95 27.32 -15.17
N LEU A 275 11.26 27.20 -13.88
CA LEU A 275 12.63 27.00 -13.41
C LEU A 275 13.25 25.73 -14.02
N THR A 276 12.53 24.61 -13.98
CA THR A 276 13.00 23.34 -14.55
C THR A 276 13.23 23.45 -16.07
N ALA A 277 12.34 24.13 -16.78
CA ALA A 277 12.48 24.34 -18.22
C ALA A 277 13.76 25.13 -18.57
N ILE A 278 14.06 26.17 -17.80
CA ILE A 278 15.29 26.98 -17.94
C ILE A 278 16.52 26.09 -17.67
N LEU A 279 16.53 25.35 -16.57
CA LEU A 279 17.66 24.48 -16.21
C LEU A 279 17.94 23.41 -17.27
N ILE A 280 16.90 22.78 -17.84
CA ILE A 280 17.03 21.82 -18.94
C ILE A 280 17.67 22.45 -20.17
N LYS A 281 17.26 23.69 -20.51
CA LYS A 281 17.82 24.41 -21.67
C LYS A 281 19.27 24.81 -21.49
N ILE A 282 19.68 25.11 -20.27
CA ILE A 282 21.09 25.42 -19.93
C ILE A 282 21.95 24.14 -19.96
N ASP A 283 21.42 23.02 -19.43
CA ASP A 283 22.18 21.77 -19.28
C ASP A 283 22.38 21.06 -20.62
N SER A 284 21.40 21.08 -21.52
CA SER A 284 21.47 20.33 -22.79
C SER A 284 20.65 20.95 -23.92
N ARG A 285 21.15 20.85 -25.16
CA ARG A 285 20.45 21.34 -26.36
C ARG A 285 19.24 20.46 -26.68
N GLY A 286 18.13 21.06 -27.12
CA GLY A 286 16.94 20.34 -27.59
C GLY A 286 15.63 20.76 -26.87
N PRO A 287 14.51 20.02 -27.05
CA PRO A 287 13.21 20.37 -26.46
C PRO A 287 13.20 20.19 -24.93
N VAL A 288 12.39 20.98 -24.25
CA VAL A 288 12.19 20.88 -22.79
C VAL A 288 11.40 19.62 -22.41
N PHE A 289 10.39 19.31 -23.23
CA PHE A 289 9.51 18.18 -23.01
C PHE A 289 9.91 16.97 -23.86
N TYR A 290 9.79 15.81 -23.26
CA TYR A 290 9.87 14.51 -23.92
C TYR A 290 8.46 13.93 -24.03
N LYS A 291 8.13 13.41 -25.19
CA LYS A 291 6.83 12.82 -25.51
C LYS A 291 7.03 11.37 -25.92
N GLN A 292 6.20 10.49 -25.34
CA GLN A 292 6.29 9.05 -25.62
C GLN A 292 4.91 8.42 -25.66
N GLU A 293 4.67 7.59 -26.66
CA GLU A 293 3.43 6.82 -26.77
C GLU A 293 3.36 5.74 -25.69
N ARG A 294 2.20 5.64 -25.04
CA ARG A 294 1.89 4.69 -23.99
C ARG A 294 0.50 4.10 -24.17
N VAL A 295 0.29 2.89 -23.62
CA VAL A 295 -1.02 2.25 -23.64
C VAL A 295 -1.86 2.76 -22.47
N GLY A 296 -3.05 3.26 -22.80
CA GLY A 296 -4.01 3.81 -21.84
C GLY A 296 -5.20 2.89 -21.61
N LYS A 297 -6.30 3.48 -21.12
CA LYS A 297 -7.54 2.77 -20.83
C LYS A 297 -8.12 2.08 -22.05
N ASN A 298 -8.57 0.83 -21.89
CA ASN A 298 -9.12 -0.04 -22.93
C ASN A 298 -8.11 -0.27 -24.09
N GLY A 299 -6.81 -0.26 -23.81
CA GLY A 299 -5.78 -0.47 -24.82
C GLY A 299 -5.54 0.72 -25.77
N ARG A 300 -6.20 1.86 -25.57
CA ARG A 300 -6.05 3.03 -26.45
C ARG A 300 -4.72 3.73 -26.20
N PRO A 301 -3.91 3.97 -27.24
CA PRO A 301 -2.65 4.69 -27.07
C PRO A 301 -2.90 6.16 -26.74
N PHE A 302 -1.99 6.77 -25.98
CA PHE A 302 -1.94 8.21 -25.69
C PHE A 302 -0.50 8.68 -25.60
N VAL A 303 -0.29 9.99 -25.73
CA VAL A 303 1.04 10.61 -25.68
C VAL A 303 1.32 11.11 -24.27
N LEU A 304 2.17 10.40 -23.54
CA LEU A 304 2.67 10.77 -22.23
C LEU A 304 3.72 11.89 -22.37
N THR A 305 3.57 12.95 -21.60
CA THR A 305 4.48 14.11 -21.62
C THR A 305 5.26 14.18 -20.32
N LYS A 306 6.60 14.29 -20.42
CA LYS A 306 7.52 14.48 -19.28
C LYS A 306 8.50 15.60 -19.56
N PHE A 307 9.21 16.07 -18.55
CA PHE A 307 10.44 16.81 -18.79
C PHE A 307 11.51 15.88 -19.36
N ARG A 308 12.30 16.41 -20.30
CA ARG A 308 13.45 15.69 -20.82
C ARG A 308 14.52 15.57 -19.73
N SER A 309 14.88 14.34 -19.42
CA SER A 309 15.89 14.00 -18.41
C SER A 309 17.07 13.21 -18.97
N MET A 310 17.01 12.87 -20.28
CA MET A 310 18.03 12.11 -20.99
C MET A 310 18.52 12.88 -22.22
N GLU A 311 19.68 12.49 -22.73
CA GLU A 311 20.25 12.97 -23.98
C GLU A 311 19.32 12.69 -25.17
N LEU A 312 19.41 13.49 -26.23
CA LEU A 312 18.53 13.36 -27.41
C LEU A 312 18.62 11.98 -28.08
N ASP A 313 19.80 11.40 -28.04
CA ASP A 313 20.14 10.16 -28.70
C ASP A 313 19.99 8.91 -27.82
N ALA A 314 19.40 9.07 -26.63
CA ALA A 314 19.31 8.01 -25.63
C ALA A 314 18.58 6.74 -26.09
N GLU A 315 17.75 6.81 -27.13
CA GLU A 315 16.95 5.68 -27.66
C GLU A 315 17.25 5.35 -29.14
N LYS A 316 18.38 5.77 -29.69
CA LYS A 316 18.75 5.44 -31.09
C LYS A 316 18.82 3.93 -31.37
N ALA A 317 19.16 3.13 -30.39
CA ALA A 317 19.23 1.66 -30.50
C ALA A 317 17.87 0.95 -30.27
N GLY A 318 16.77 1.69 -30.16
CA GLY A 318 15.44 1.16 -29.90
C GLY A 318 14.97 1.24 -28.44
N PRO A 319 13.76 0.74 -28.15
CA PRO A 319 13.17 0.78 -26.81
C PRO A 319 13.89 -0.16 -25.86
N VAL A 320 14.49 0.39 -24.82
CA VAL A 320 15.14 -0.36 -23.73
C VAL A 320 14.50 0.00 -22.40
N TRP A 321 14.38 -0.97 -21.50
CA TRP A 321 14.00 -0.68 -20.12
C TRP A 321 15.06 0.19 -19.44
N ALA A 322 14.60 1.13 -18.61
CA ALA A 322 15.51 1.99 -17.86
C ALA A 322 16.24 1.18 -16.79
N ASN A 323 17.55 1.39 -16.66
CA ASN A 323 18.37 0.78 -15.62
C ASN A 323 18.71 1.79 -14.53
N LYS A 324 19.07 1.28 -13.33
CA LYS A 324 19.66 2.13 -12.28
C LYS A 324 20.99 2.72 -12.78
N GLY A 325 21.18 4.03 -12.57
CA GLY A 325 22.42 4.70 -12.94
C GLY A 325 22.62 4.89 -14.46
N ASP A 326 21.53 4.93 -15.23
CA ASP A 326 21.55 5.11 -16.68
C ASP A 326 22.41 6.30 -17.10
N GLU A 327 23.54 6.04 -17.76
CA GLU A 327 24.54 7.04 -18.19
C GLU A 327 23.99 8.05 -19.20
N ARG A 328 22.88 7.70 -19.88
CA ARG A 328 22.18 8.57 -20.84
C ARG A 328 21.47 9.75 -20.17
N THR A 329 21.49 9.83 -18.82
CA THR A 329 20.79 10.87 -18.06
C THR A 329 21.64 12.13 -17.96
N THR A 330 21.08 13.30 -18.29
CA THR A 330 21.76 14.60 -18.16
C THR A 330 21.98 14.96 -16.67
N ARG A 331 22.82 15.97 -16.37
CA ARG A 331 23.07 16.41 -14.98
C ARG A 331 21.81 16.88 -14.29
N VAL A 332 21.07 17.78 -14.94
CA VAL A 332 19.77 18.27 -14.45
C VAL A 332 18.75 17.12 -14.44
N GLY A 333 18.77 16.27 -15.48
CA GLY A 333 17.92 15.08 -15.59
C GLY A 333 18.01 14.17 -14.39
N ARG A 334 19.20 13.92 -13.86
CA ARG A 334 19.43 13.09 -12.66
C ARG A 334 18.75 13.69 -11.43
N ILE A 335 18.80 15.00 -11.25
CA ILE A 335 18.17 15.69 -10.12
C ILE A 335 16.65 15.61 -10.24
N ILE A 336 16.08 16.02 -11.38
CA ILE A 336 14.61 16.07 -11.55
C ILE A 336 13.97 14.70 -11.49
N ARG A 337 14.65 13.62 -11.93
CA ARG A 337 14.20 12.23 -11.77
C ARG A 337 14.20 11.79 -10.31
N LYS A 338 15.25 12.14 -9.55
CA LYS A 338 15.34 11.78 -8.13
C LYS A 338 14.19 12.35 -7.31
N ILE A 339 13.77 13.58 -7.60
CA ILE A 339 12.68 14.27 -6.88
C ILE A 339 11.34 14.21 -7.62
N ARG A 340 11.25 13.40 -8.69
CA ARG A 340 10.05 13.19 -9.51
C ARG A 340 9.46 14.45 -10.15
N VAL A 341 10.21 15.51 -10.25
CA VAL A 341 9.79 16.76 -10.95
C VAL A 341 9.63 16.53 -12.45
N ASP A 342 10.37 15.58 -13.02
CA ASP A 342 10.25 15.20 -14.44
C ASP A 342 8.83 14.72 -14.83
N GLU A 343 8.03 14.29 -13.87
CA GLU A 343 6.68 13.77 -14.09
C GLU A 343 5.57 14.84 -13.96
N ILE A 344 5.88 16.06 -13.50
CA ILE A 344 4.89 17.16 -13.35
C ILE A 344 4.10 17.46 -14.64
N PRO A 345 4.70 17.45 -15.86
CA PRO A 345 3.94 17.69 -17.08
C PRO A 345 2.81 16.66 -17.34
N GLN A 346 2.81 15.51 -16.68
CA GLN A 346 1.74 14.52 -16.78
C GLN A 346 0.43 14.99 -16.14
N PHE A 347 0.42 16.07 -15.33
CA PHE A 347 -0.83 16.69 -14.86
C PHE A 347 -1.71 17.10 -16.04
N TRP A 348 -1.10 17.46 -17.19
CA TRP A 348 -1.83 17.70 -18.42
C TRP A 348 -2.54 16.47 -18.97
N ASN A 349 -1.90 15.31 -18.94
CA ASN A 349 -2.54 14.05 -19.33
C ASN A 349 -3.69 13.66 -18.38
N ILE A 350 -3.55 13.94 -17.07
CA ILE A 350 -4.62 13.70 -16.09
C ILE A 350 -5.80 14.63 -16.35
N MET A 351 -5.57 15.92 -16.60
CA MET A 351 -6.65 16.88 -16.93
C MET A 351 -7.40 16.47 -18.20
N ARG A 352 -6.72 15.92 -19.20
CA ARG A 352 -7.34 15.36 -20.41
C ARG A 352 -8.11 14.07 -20.17
N GLY A 353 -7.91 13.42 -19.01
CA GLY A 353 -8.55 12.13 -18.67
C GLY A 353 -7.87 10.93 -19.33
N GLU A 354 -6.69 11.09 -19.89
CA GLU A 354 -5.86 10.01 -20.45
C GLU A 354 -5.23 9.17 -19.32
N MET A 355 -5.00 9.80 -18.15
CA MET A 355 -4.45 9.21 -16.93
C MET A 355 -5.23 9.65 -15.70
N ASN A 356 -4.95 8.97 -14.58
CA ASN A 356 -5.30 9.38 -13.22
C ASN A 356 -4.01 9.60 -12.39
N PHE A 357 -4.11 10.15 -11.17
CA PHE A 357 -2.99 10.11 -10.24
C PHE A 357 -2.64 8.68 -9.86
N VAL A 358 -3.66 7.86 -9.62
CA VAL A 358 -3.49 6.47 -9.17
C VAL A 358 -4.07 5.49 -10.18
N GLY A 359 -3.26 4.49 -10.55
CA GLY A 359 -3.61 3.44 -11.48
C GLY A 359 -2.39 2.59 -11.88
N PRO A 360 -2.55 1.56 -12.70
CA PRO A 360 -1.45 0.82 -13.28
C PRO A 360 -0.50 1.75 -14.05
N ARG A 361 0.81 1.56 -13.90
CA ARG A 361 1.80 2.38 -14.63
C ARG A 361 1.67 2.15 -16.14
N PRO A 362 1.55 3.21 -16.97
CA PRO A 362 1.40 3.05 -18.42
C PRO A 362 2.69 2.53 -19.05
N GLU A 363 2.59 1.44 -19.81
CA GLU A 363 3.70 0.82 -20.53
C GLU A 363 3.69 1.18 -22.02
N ARG A 364 4.84 0.99 -22.69
CA ARG A 364 5.00 1.23 -24.14
C ARG A 364 4.29 0.13 -24.94
N PRO A 365 3.66 0.45 -26.09
CA PRO A 365 2.96 -0.55 -26.89
C PRO A 365 3.78 -1.79 -27.23
N HIS A 366 5.07 -1.60 -27.54
CA HIS A 366 6.00 -2.69 -27.83
C HIS A 366 6.12 -3.68 -26.66
N PHE A 367 6.32 -3.18 -25.43
CA PHE A 367 6.43 -4.04 -24.27
C PHE A 367 5.07 -4.67 -23.88
N VAL A 368 3.97 -3.95 -24.06
CA VAL A 368 2.63 -4.51 -23.82
C VAL A 368 2.37 -5.71 -24.74
N ALA A 369 2.69 -5.61 -26.02
CA ALA A 369 2.53 -6.69 -26.98
C ALA A 369 3.36 -7.94 -26.60
N GLN A 370 4.60 -7.75 -26.18
CA GLN A 370 5.47 -8.83 -25.71
C GLN A 370 4.94 -9.47 -24.42
N LEU A 371 4.62 -8.65 -23.40
CA LEU A 371 4.22 -9.13 -22.09
C LEU A 371 2.84 -9.82 -22.13
N ALA A 372 1.94 -9.39 -23.03
CA ALA A 372 0.65 -10.03 -23.22
C ALA A 372 0.74 -11.45 -23.78
N GLN A 373 1.82 -11.77 -24.52
CA GLN A 373 2.09 -13.13 -25.01
C GLN A 373 2.63 -14.05 -23.90
N GLU A 374 3.39 -13.49 -22.95
CA GLU A 374 4.10 -14.25 -21.92
C GLU A 374 3.32 -14.37 -20.61
N ILE A 375 2.46 -13.40 -20.31
CA ILE A 375 1.78 -13.31 -19.03
C ILE A 375 0.26 -13.38 -19.24
N PRO A 376 -0.41 -14.42 -18.70
CA PRO A 376 -1.86 -14.51 -18.75
C PRO A 376 -2.53 -13.29 -18.11
N TYR A 377 -3.63 -12.83 -18.69
CA TYR A 377 -4.41 -11.70 -18.19
C TYR A 377 -3.68 -10.34 -18.17
N TYR A 378 -2.53 -10.19 -18.84
CA TYR A 378 -1.77 -8.94 -18.81
C TYR A 378 -2.56 -7.74 -19.32
N GLU A 379 -3.39 -7.90 -20.34
CA GLU A 379 -4.22 -6.84 -20.90
C GLU A 379 -5.29 -6.30 -19.94
N GLN A 380 -5.65 -7.06 -18.90
CA GLN A 380 -6.66 -6.66 -17.93
C GLN A 380 -6.25 -5.40 -17.13
N ARG A 381 -4.98 -5.11 -17.05
CA ARG A 381 -4.49 -3.87 -16.44
C ARG A 381 -4.97 -2.59 -17.13
N HIS A 382 -5.39 -2.70 -18.38
CA HIS A 382 -5.90 -1.59 -19.17
C HIS A 382 -7.42 -1.34 -19.00
N LEU A 383 -8.13 -2.11 -18.17
CA LEU A 383 -9.55 -1.90 -17.89
C LEU A 383 -9.86 -0.54 -17.27
N ILE A 384 -8.88 0.03 -16.58
CA ILE A 384 -8.96 1.37 -15.97
C ILE A 384 -7.92 2.30 -16.57
N ALA A 385 -8.05 3.62 -16.30
CA ALA A 385 -7.04 4.58 -16.72
C ALA A 385 -5.72 4.33 -15.99
N PRO A 386 -4.57 4.44 -16.67
CA PRO A 386 -3.25 4.32 -16.05
C PRO A 386 -3.01 5.45 -15.03
N GLY A 387 -2.05 5.24 -14.12
CA GLY A 387 -1.70 6.16 -13.07
C GLY A 387 -0.30 6.75 -13.16
N LEU A 388 -0.13 7.94 -12.56
CA LEU A 388 1.17 8.53 -12.27
C LEU A 388 1.90 7.68 -11.23
N THR A 389 1.18 7.25 -10.20
CA THR A 389 1.57 6.24 -9.22
C THR A 389 0.55 5.11 -9.18
N GLY A 390 0.82 4.02 -8.47
CA GLY A 390 -0.08 2.89 -8.37
C GLY A 390 0.29 1.90 -7.27
N TRP A 391 -0.64 1.01 -6.96
CA TRP A 391 -0.48 0.00 -5.92
C TRP A 391 0.76 -0.89 -6.15
N ALA A 392 0.99 -1.29 -7.40
CA ALA A 392 2.20 -2.02 -7.77
C ALA A 392 3.49 -1.21 -7.55
N GLN A 393 3.45 0.11 -7.78
CA GLN A 393 4.64 0.97 -7.66
C GLN A 393 5.09 1.19 -6.21
N ILE A 394 4.16 1.15 -5.24
CA ILE A 394 4.47 1.31 -3.82
C ILE A 394 4.81 -0.01 -3.11
N ASN A 395 4.31 -1.16 -3.63
CA ASN A 395 4.47 -2.46 -2.99
C ASN A 395 5.54 -3.35 -3.64
N TYR A 396 5.99 -3.03 -4.86
CA TYR A 396 6.98 -3.84 -5.56
C TYR A 396 8.14 -2.97 -6.08
N PRO A 397 9.40 -3.37 -5.86
CA PRO A 397 10.55 -2.61 -6.31
C PRO A 397 10.63 -2.53 -7.83
N TYR A 398 11.39 -1.55 -8.32
CA TYR A 398 11.61 -1.42 -9.75
C TYR A 398 12.39 -2.62 -10.29
N GLY A 399 11.80 -3.30 -11.25
CA GLY A 399 12.41 -4.44 -11.97
C GLY A 399 12.04 -4.37 -13.46
N ALA A 400 12.87 -4.97 -14.29
CA ALA A 400 12.83 -4.89 -15.76
C ALA A 400 12.81 -6.28 -16.42
N SER A 401 12.32 -7.30 -15.71
CA SER A 401 12.13 -8.66 -16.22
C SER A 401 10.67 -9.01 -16.46
N ILE A 402 10.41 -10.09 -17.17
CA ILE A 402 9.06 -10.64 -17.36
C ILE A 402 8.48 -11.06 -16.01
N GLU A 403 9.29 -11.63 -15.11
CA GLU A 403 8.83 -12.02 -13.78
C GLU A 403 8.45 -10.79 -12.93
N ASP A 404 9.22 -9.69 -13.01
CA ASP A 404 8.83 -8.43 -12.36
C ASP A 404 7.50 -7.89 -12.90
N ALA A 405 7.29 -7.99 -14.22
CA ALA A 405 6.02 -7.60 -14.83
C ALA A 405 4.86 -8.47 -14.36
N ARG A 406 5.09 -9.78 -14.15
CA ARG A 406 4.12 -10.73 -13.60
C ARG A 406 3.76 -10.36 -12.16
N GLN A 407 4.73 -10.08 -11.32
CA GLN A 407 4.50 -9.66 -9.93
C GLN A 407 3.75 -8.32 -9.85
N LYS A 408 4.15 -7.34 -10.66
CA LYS A 408 3.45 -6.04 -10.74
C LYS A 408 1.99 -6.20 -11.18
N LEU A 409 1.72 -7.11 -12.14
CA LEU A 409 0.36 -7.38 -12.61
C LEU A 409 -0.54 -7.85 -11.47
N GLN A 410 -0.06 -8.69 -10.54
CA GLN A 410 -0.83 -9.17 -9.39
C GLN A 410 -1.32 -8.00 -8.51
N TYR A 411 -0.46 -7.01 -8.27
CA TYR A 411 -0.82 -5.78 -7.55
C TYR A 411 -1.75 -4.87 -8.37
N ASP A 412 -1.51 -4.74 -9.69
CA ASP A 412 -2.37 -3.97 -10.58
C ASP A 412 -3.80 -4.53 -10.60
N LEU A 413 -3.94 -5.87 -10.66
CA LEU A 413 -5.25 -6.55 -10.63
C LEU A 413 -5.97 -6.38 -9.29
N PHE A 414 -5.24 -6.43 -8.17
CA PHE A 414 -5.80 -6.14 -6.86
C PHE A 414 -6.37 -4.71 -6.81
N TYR A 415 -5.61 -3.75 -7.30
CA TYR A 415 -6.06 -2.37 -7.37
C TYR A 415 -7.28 -2.20 -8.29
N ILE A 416 -7.30 -2.86 -9.46
CA ILE A 416 -8.43 -2.81 -10.39
C ILE A 416 -9.71 -3.33 -9.74
N LYS A 417 -9.61 -4.36 -8.90
CA LYS A 417 -10.74 -4.93 -8.16
C LYS A 417 -11.22 -3.99 -7.04
N ASN A 418 -10.30 -3.43 -6.27
CA ASN A 418 -10.58 -2.75 -5.00
C ASN A 418 -10.47 -1.21 -5.07
N HIS A 419 -10.29 -0.62 -6.26
CA HIS A 419 -10.04 0.81 -6.40
C HIS A 419 -11.16 1.66 -5.79
N SER A 420 -10.77 2.61 -4.95
CA SER A 420 -11.63 3.56 -4.27
C SER A 420 -10.87 4.86 -4.02
N LEU A 421 -11.58 5.98 -3.74
CA LEU A 421 -10.92 7.23 -3.34
C LEU A 421 -10.09 7.06 -2.07
N PHE A 422 -10.50 6.19 -1.17
CA PHE A 422 -9.76 5.90 0.06
C PHE A 422 -8.43 5.18 -0.26
N LEU A 423 -8.47 4.15 -1.10
CA LEU A 423 -7.25 3.45 -1.52
C LEU A 423 -6.34 4.38 -2.33
N ASP A 424 -6.90 5.25 -3.18
CA ASP A 424 -6.12 6.27 -3.89
C ASP A 424 -5.40 7.22 -2.93
N ALA A 425 -6.07 7.67 -1.87
CA ALA A 425 -5.47 8.52 -0.86
C ALA A 425 -4.31 7.81 -0.13
N ILE A 426 -4.47 6.54 0.23
CA ILE A 426 -3.40 5.72 0.82
C ILE A 426 -2.20 5.64 -0.14
N ILE A 427 -2.43 5.31 -1.42
CA ILE A 427 -1.37 5.19 -2.42
C ILE A 427 -0.63 6.51 -2.63
N LEU A 428 -1.36 7.63 -2.70
CA LEU A 428 -0.75 8.95 -2.82
C LEU A 428 0.11 9.30 -1.61
N PHE A 429 -0.35 8.97 -0.42
CA PHE A 429 0.39 9.23 0.81
C PHE A 429 1.66 8.38 0.89
N GLU A 430 1.58 7.07 0.57
CA GLU A 430 2.74 6.18 0.47
C GLU A 430 3.73 6.66 -0.61
N THR A 431 3.22 7.16 -1.74
CA THR A 431 4.07 7.72 -2.79
C THR A 431 4.86 8.94 -2.30
N ILE A 432 4.22 9.85 -1.56
CA ILE A 432 4.90 11.01 -0.95
C ILE A 432 5.99 10.54 0.02
N LYS A 433 5.70 9.54 0.83
CA LYS A 433 6.65 8.94 1.77
C LYS A 433 7.85 8.32 1.04
N ILE A 434 7.62 7.57 -0.04
CA ILE A 434 8.67 7.02 -0.89
C ILE A 434 9.57 8.13 -1.48
N ILE A 435 8.98 9.22 -1.95
CA ILE A 435 9.72 10.36 -2.53
C ILE A 435 10.57 11.04 -1.45
N LEU A 436 10.02 11.29 -0.27
CA LEU A 436 10.70 12.00 0.81
C LEU A 436 11.83 11.19 1.45
N PHE A 437 11.63 9.88 1.63
CA PHE A 437 12.57 9.03 2.37
C PHE A 437 13.40 8.10 1.47
N GLY A 438 13.16 8.10 0.17
CA GLY A 438 13.87 7.27 -0.82
C GLY A 438 13.69 5.77 -0.62
N ARG A 439 12.64 5.34 0.11
CA ARG A 439 12.31 3.93 0.37
C ARG A 439 11.35 3.43 -0.70
N GLY A 440 11.70 2.34 -1.36
CA GLY A 440 10.90 1.73 -2.42
C GLY A 440 11.11 2.41 -3.77
N ALA A 441 11.13 1.64 -4.84
CA ALA A 441 11.25 2.09 -6.23
C ALA A 441 12.49 2.94 -6.54
N GLN A 442 13.64 2.34 -6.42
CA GLN A 442 14.82 2.77 -7.18
C GLN A 442 14.97 1.91 -8.43
#